data_2037d36ee3c23d161e2600cde6440c02
#
_entry.id   2037d36ee3c23d161e2600cde6440c02
#
_cell.length_a   1.000
_cell.length_b   1.000
_cell.length_c   1.000
_cell.angle_alpha   90.00
_cell.angle_beta   90.00
_cell.angle_gamma   90.00
#
_symmetry.space_group_name_H-M   'P 1'
#
loop_
_entity.id
_entity.type
_entity.pdbx_description
1 polymer ?
#
loop_
_entity_poly.entity_id
_entity_poly.type
_entity_poly.pdbx_seq_one_letter_code
_entity_poly.pdbx_strand_id
1 'polypeptide(L)'
;MTQSYSANFKTDNVALVLVDHQVGTINWAGELDADGREQLKTWAKAIARFAKGSGIPIVLTSSLETEAQGPLLPEFKDIMPDEFEKRIKRTGVINAWEDPAFADAVRATGKKNLIMSGLTTDVCLVPPALSAKQEGFEVIAMFDSSGACTIQAAENSRYRLNQAGIEIWGTPSLITHLLGNYKNPASGAFFDAFDKEGIYPLLGKGNVR
;
A
#
# COMPACT_ATOMS: atom_id res chain seq x y z
N MET A 1 -17.50 0.10 -23.77
CA MET A 1 -16.82 -0.81 -22.82
C MET A 1 -15.70 0.01 -22.21
N THR A 2 -15.82 0.39 -20.93
CA THR A 2 -14.73 1.03 -20.18
C THR A 2 -13.64 -0.03 -20.01
N GLN A 3 -12.49 0.19 -20.63
CA GLN A 3 -11.33 -0.68 -20.46
C GLN A 3 -10.88 -0.58 -19.00
N SER A 4 -10.74 -1.71 -18.30
CA SER A 4 -10.23 -1.73 -16.92
C SER A 4 -8.82 -1.13 -16.92
N TYR A 5 -8.59 -0.12 -16.11
CA TYR A 5 -7.27 0.55 -15.99
C TYR A 5 -6.21 -0.43 -15.50
N SER A 6 -6.58 -1.41 -14.67
CA SER A 6 -5.70 -2.45 -14.15
C SER A 6 -5.03 -3.29 -15.24
N ALA A 7 -5.63 -3.42 -16.42
CA ALA A 7 -5.03 -4.16 -17.53
C ALA A 7 -3.64 -3.62 -17.94
N ASN A 8 -3.33 -2.38 -17.60
CA ASN A 8 -2.05 -1.73 -17.92
C ASN A 8 -1.01 -1.83 -16.79
N PHE A 9 -1.36 -2.34 -15.61
CA PHE A 9 -0.42 -2.48 -14.50
C PHE A 9 0.45 -3.72 -14.68
N LYS A 10 1.76 -3.53 -14.71
CA LYS A 10 2.79 -4.57 -14.83
C LYS A 10 3.96 -4.26 -13.90
N THR A 11 4.76 -5.26 -13.57
CA THR A 11 5.92 -5.09 -12.65
C THR A 11 6.91 -4.01 -13.11
N ASP A 12 7.04 -3.79 -14.41
CA ASP A 12 8.00 -2.83 -14.98
C ASP A 12 7.46 -1.38 -15.07
N ASN A 13 6.15 -1.15 -14.88
CA ASN A 13 5.54 0.16 -15.06
C ASN A 13 4.80 0.72 -13.84
N VAL A 14 4.90 0.07 -12.69
CA VAL A 14 4.26 0.49 -11.44
C VAL A 14 5.27 1.00 -10.40
N ALA A 15 4.80 1.79 -9.44
CA ALA A 15 5.49 2.07 -8.18
C ALA A 15 4.57 1.74 -7.00
N LEU A 16 5.14 1.24 -5.91
CA LEU A 16 4.45 1.03 -4.63
C LEU A 16 4.63 2.27 -3.75
N VAL A 17 3.54 2.76 -3.20
CA VAL A 17 3.50 3.93 -2.31
C VAL A 17 2.84 3.53 -1.00
N LEU A 18 3.60 3.56 0.10
CA LEU A 18 3.12 3.21 1.43
C LEU A 18 3.11 4.45 2.32
N VAL A 19 1.90 4.83 2.77
CA VAL A 19 1.66 6.06 3.52
C VAL A 19 1.33 5.74 4.98
N ASP A 20 2.17 6.19 5.89
CA ASP A 20 1.92 6.21 7.33
C ASP A 20 1.61 4.84 7.98
N HIS A 21 2.26 3.77 7.49
CA HIS A 21 2.21 2.45 8.15
C HIS A 21 3.07 2.49 9.42
N GLN A 22 2.57 3.19 10.44
CA GLN A 22 3.26 3.47 11.69
C GLN A 22 2.63 2.67 12.86
N VAL A 23 3.38 2.46 13.90
CA VAL A 23 2.94 1.66 15.06
C VAL A 23 1.72 2.24 15.75
N GLY A 24 1.55 3.56 15.74
CA GLY A 24 0.37 4.24 16.30
C GLY A 24 -0.82 4.23 15.35
N THR A 25 -0.60 4.55 14.06
CA THR A 25 -1.69 4.63 13.06
C THR A 25 -2.39 3.29 12.83
N ILE A 26 -1.67 2.17 12.97
CA ILE A 26 -2.27 0.84 12.95
C ILE A 26 -3.33 0.66 14.03
N ASN A 27 -3.11 1.22 15.23
CA ASN A 27 -4.08 1.13 16.31
C ASN A 27 -5.33 2.01 16.06
N TRP A 28 -5.24 2.97 15.15
CA TRP A 28 -6.37 3.81 14.74
C TRP A 28 -7.27 3.16 13.67
N ALA A 29 -6.89 2.03 13.12
CA ALA A 29 -7.75 1.23 12.24
C ALA A 29 -8.86 0.56 13.07
N GLY A 30 -9.80 1.36 13.56
CA GLY A 30 -10.87 0.95 14.47
C GLY A 30 -11.96 0.10 13.82
N GLU A 31 -11.98 0.01 12.49
CA GLU A 31 -12.84 -0.94 11.77
C GLU A 31 -12.39 -2.40 11.94
N LEU A 32 -11.14 -2.62 12.37
CA LEU A 32 -10.52 -3.92 12.50
C LEU A 32 -10.34 -4.30 13.97
N ASP A 33 -10.58 -5.57 14.28
CA ASP A 33 -10.18 -6.18 15.54
C ASP A 33 -8.65 -6.41 15.59
N ALA A 34 -8.15 -7.01 16.66
CA ALA A 34 -6.71 -7.26 16.82
C ALA A 34 -6.17 -8.16 15.72
N ASP A 35 -6.89 -9.24 15.36
CA ASP A 35 -6.48 -10.17 14.32
C ASP A 35 -6.51 -9.51 12.94
N GLY A 36 -7.50 -8.67 12.67
CA GLY A 36 -7.59 -7.88 11.45
C GLY A 36 -6.41 -6.91 11.30
N ARG A 37 -5.96 -6.26 12.38
CA ARG A 37 -4.76 -5.39 12.34
C ARG A 37 -3.47 -6.19 12.07
N GLU A 38 -3.34 -7.40 12.63
CA GLU A 38 -2.20 -8.29 12.31
C GLU A 38 -2.24 -8.76 10.85
N GLN A 39 -3.42 -9.08 10.31
CA GLN A 39 -3.59 -9.42 8.90
C GLN A 39 -3.23 -8.23 7.98
N LEU A 40 -3.66 -7.01 8.33
CA LEU A 40 -3.28 -5.80 7.61
C LEU A 40 -1.75 -5.65 7.54
N LYS A 41 -1.04 -5.82 8.66
CA LYS A 41 0.43 -5.79 8.68
C LYS A 41 1.03 -6.89 7.79
N THR A 42 0.45 -8.09 7.82
CA THR A 42 0.87 -9.20 6.96
C THR A 42 0.76 -8.83 5.49
N TRP A 43 -0.36 -8.25 5.04
CA TRP A 43 -0.54 -7.84 3.66
C TRP A 43 0.37 -6.68 3.27
N ALA A 44 0.57 -5.70 4.15
CA ALA A 44 1.50 -4.59 3.91
C ALA A 44 2.95 -5.07 3.75
N LYS A 45 3.38 -6.04 4.56
CA LYS A 45 4.70 -6.68 4.43
C LYS A 45 4.81 -7.52 3.16
N ALA A 46 3.77 -8.29 2.83
CA ALA A 46 3.78 -9.15 1.64
C ALA A 46 3.92 -8.33 0.35
N ILE A 47 3.16 -7.24 0.21
CA ILE A 47 3.27 -6.39 -0.98
C ILE A 47 4.62 -5.67 -1.04
N ALA A 48 5.18 -5.25 0.11
CA ALA A 48 6.50 -4.64 0.18
C ALA A 48 7.61 -5.63 -0.23
N ARG A 49 7.57 -6.89 0.25
CA ARG A 49 8.52 -7.94 -0.17
C ARG A 49 8.42 -8.24 -1.65
N PHE A 50 7.20 -8.39 -2.16
CA PHE A 50 7.01 -8.62 -3.59
C PHE A 50 7.57 -7.47 -4.42
N ALA A 51 7.26 -6.23 -4.05
CA ALA A 51 7.77 -5.05 -4.75
C ALA A 51 9.31 -4.99 -4.73
N LYS A 52 9.92 -5.18 -3.55
CA LYS A 52 11.38 -5.18 -3.40
C LYS A 52 12.03 -6.30 -4.22
N GLY A 53 11.53 -7.51 -4.12
CA GLY A 53 12.05 -8.68 -4.83
C GLY A 53 11.84 -8.62 -6.35
N SER A 54 10.85 -7.86 -6.82
CA SER A 54 10.53 -7.66 -8.24
C SER A 54 11.19 -6.41 -8.84
N GLY A 55 11.93 -5.62 -8.04
CA GLY A 55 12.55 -4.37 -8.50
C GLY A 55 11.56 -3.23 -8.76
N ILE A 56 10.35 -3.30 -8.20
CA ILE A 56 9.35 -2.23 -8.26
C ILE A 56 9.83 -1.08 -7.35
N PRO A 57 9.91 0.17 -7.83
CA PRO A 57 10.23 1.31 -6.98
C PRO A 57 9.24 1.45 -5.81
N ILE A 58 9.75 1.73 -4.62
CA ILE A 58 8.94 1.90 -3.41
C ILE A 58 9.18 3.29 -2.83
N VAL A 59 8.11 4.01 -2.53
CA VAL A 59 8.15 5.28 -1.81
C VAL A 59 7.46 5.11 -0.46
N LEU A 60 8.18 5.43 0.61
CA LEU A 60 7.67 5.42 1.98
C LEU A 60 7.52 6.83 2.52
N THR A 61 6.45 7.07 3.26
CA THR A 61 6.32 8.28 4.07
C THR A 61 5.75 7.97 5.44
N SER A 62 6.11 8.79 6.41
CA SER A 62 5.59 8.80 7.77
C SER A 62 5.17 10.21 8.15
N SER A 63 4.29 10.32 9.15
CA SER A 63 3.83 11.59 9.70
C SER A 63 4.12 11.63 11.21
N LEU A 64 4.71 12.72 11.71
CA LEU A 64 4.88 12.99 13.13
C LEU A 64 5.39 11.77 13.93
N GLU A 65 6.52 11.20 13.53
CA GLU A 65 7.07 9.94 14.12
C GLU A 65 7.32 10.03 15.64
N THR A 66 7.50 11.23 16.19
CA THR A 66 7.73 11.49 17.61
C THR A 66 6.45 11.66 18.42
N GLU A 67 5.31 11.70 17.75
CA GLU A 67 3.99 11.89 18.34
C GLU A 67 3.20 10.56 18.40
N ALA A 68 1.89 10.65 18.54
CA ALA A 68 1.01 9.48 18.68
C ALA A 68 1.04 8.51 17.50
N GLN A 69 1.43 8.96 16.29
CA GLN A 69 1.61 8.13 15.12
C GLN A 69 2.75 7.13 15.30
N GLY A 70 3.81 7.53 16.02
CA GLY A 70 5.00 6.72 16.25
C GLY A 70 5.83 6.46 14.98
N PRO A 71 6.89 5.65 15.06
CA PRO A 71 7.71 5.31 13.91
C PRO A 71 6.98 4.37 12.92
N LEU A 72 7.52 4.25 11.71
CA LEU A 72 7.09 3.21 10.76
C LEU A 72 7.23 1.82 11.38
N LEU A 73 6.43 0.88 10.89
CA LEU A 73 6.54 -0.54 11.27
C LEU A 73 7.99 -1.00 11.15
N PRO A 74 8.60 -1.52 12.23
CA PRO A 74 10.02 -1.88 12.24
C PRO A 74 10.37 -2.96 11.22
N GLU A 75 9.41 -3.82 10.88
CA GLU A 75 9.58 -4.89 9.89
C GLU A 75 9.91 -4.37 8.49
N PHE A 76 9.51 -3.15 8.16
CA PHE A 76 9.87 -2.52 6.89
C PHE A 76 11.38 -2.25 6.77
N LYS A 77 12.07 -2.05 7.89
CA LYS A 77 13.53 -1.91 7.89
C LYS A 77 14.22 -3.19 7.43
N ASP A 78 13.69 -4.35 7.82
CA ASP A 78 14.26 -5.64 7.42
C ASP A 78 13.93 -5.99 5.96
N ILE A 79 12.76 -5.55 5.47
CA ILE A 79 12.28 -5.85 4.11
C ILE A 79 12.94 -4.93 3.08
N MET A 80 13.05 -3.64 3.39
CA MET A 80 13.45 -2.59 2.45
C MET A 80 14.28 -1.50 3.18
N PRO A 81 15.48 -1.86 3.66
CA PRO A 81 16.30 -0.98 4.51
C PRO A 81 16.62 0.36 3.85
N ASP A 82 16.94 0.37 2.54
CA ASP A 82 17.27 1.60 1.83
C ASP A 82 16.08 2.57 1.72
N GLU A 83 14.91 2.03 1.41
CA GLU A 83 13.66 2.80 1.32
C GLU A 83 13.23 3.27 2.71
N PHE A 84 13.41 2.44 3.73
CA PHE A 84 13.12 2.80 5.12
C PHE A 84 13.97 3.99 5.59
N GLU A 85 15.27 4.02 5.30
CA GLU A 85 16.14 5.14 5.65
C GLU A 85 15.85 6.40 4.83
N LYS A 86 15.43 6.25 3.57
CA LYS A 86 15.08 7.36 2.65
C LYS A 86 13.63 7.84 2.78
N ARG A 87 12.84 7.27 3.70
CA ARG A 87 11.44 7.66 3.86
C ARG A 87 11.26 9.15 4.06
N ILE A 88 10.21 9.70 3.54
CA ILE A 88 9.85 11.10 3.73
C ILE A 88 9.15 11.25 5.09
N LYS A 89 9.77 11.98 6.01
CA LYS A 89 9.25 12.28 7.34
C LYS A 89 8.48 13.60 7.31
N ARG A 90 7.16 13.51 7.19
CA ARG A 90 6.30 14.70 7.17
C ARG A 90 6.10 15.26 8.58
N THR A 91 6.05 16.58 8.68
CA THR A 91 6.00 17.31 9.96
C THR A 91 4.61 17.89 10.28
N GLY A 92 3.54 17.37 9.65
CA GLY A 92 2.17 17.79 9.96
C GLY A 92 1.26 17.99 8.75
N VAL A 93 1.79 17.95 7.53
CA VAL A 93 0.97 17.95 6.31
C VAL A 93 0.15 16.66 6.27
N ILE A 94 -1.18 16.76 6.30
CA ILE A 94 -2.09 15.60 6.39
C ILE A 94 -2.15 14.87 5.05
N ASN A 95 -2.51 15.58 3.98
CA ASN A 95 -2.48 15.00 2.64
C ASN A 95 -1.02 14.88 2.18
N ALA A 96 -0.50 13.66 2.17
CA ALA A 96 0.90 13.44 1.80
C ALA A 96 1.27 14.04 0.43
N TRP A 97 0.34 14.11 -0.51
CA TRP A 97 0.59 14.69 -1.85
C TRP A 97 0.88 16.19 -1.84
N GLU A 98 0.45 16.90 -0.78
CA GLU A 98 0.73 18.33 -0.57
C GLU A 98 2.12 18.57 0.06
N ASP A 99 2.81 17.53 0.49
CA ASP A 99 4.22 17.60 0.86
C ASP A 99 5.08 17.49 -0.42
N PRO A 100 5.83 18.54 -0.80
CA PRO A 100 6.60 18.52 -2.04
C PRO A 100 7.65 17.40 -2.07
N ALA A 101 8.29 17.10 -0.94
CA ALA A 101 9.31 16.05 -0.88
C ALA A 101 8.71 14.66 -1.18
N PHE A 102 7.50 14.39 -0.69
CA PHE A 102 6.80 13.16 -0.99
C PHE A 102 6.34 13.09 -2.46
N ALA A 103 5.65 14.11 -2.93
CA ALA A 103 5.14 14.13 -4.30
C ALA A 103 6.29 14.03 -5.33
N ASP A 104 7.41 14.73 -5.09
CA ASP A 104 8.60 14.68 -5.93
C ASP A 104 9.28 13.30 -5.88
N ALA A 105 9.32 12.63 -4.72
CA ALA A 105 9.83 11.27 -4.63
C ALA A 105 9.00 10.28 -5.46
N VAL A 106 7.67 10.42 -5.45
CA VAL A 106 6.79 9.60 -6.30
C VAL A 106 7.03 9.90 -7.79
N ARG A 107 7.09 11.17 -8.18
CA ARG A 107 7.39 11.59 -9.58
C ARG A 107 8.75 11.07 -10.04
N ALA A 108 9.75 11.09 -9.16
CA ALA A 108 11.11 10.64 -9.44
C ALA A 108 11.22 9.13 -9.74
N THR A 109 10.21 8.32 -9.37
CA THR A 109 10.14 6.91 -9.79
C THR A 109 9.99 6.76 -11.30
N GLY A 110 9.53 7.79 -12.01
CA GLY A 110 9.22 7.77 -13.44
C GLY A 110 8.00 6.91 -13.81
N LYS A 111 7.28 6.38 -12.82
CA LYS A 111 6.10 5.53 -13.06
C LYS A 111 4.83 6.38 -13.08
N LYS A 112 3.89 5.97 -13.93
CA LYS A 112 2.56 6.61 -14.03
C LYS A 112 1.46 5.79 -13.36
N ASN A 113 1.72 4.55 -13.03
CA ASN A 113 0.81 3.62 -12.38
C ASN A 113 1.25 3.45 -10.92
N LEU A 114 0.40 3.81 -9.98
CA LEU A 114 0.68 3.77 -8.55
C LEU A 114 -0.16 2.72 -7.84
N ILE A 115 0.48 1.90 -7.04
CA ILE A 115 -0.15 1.01 -6.07
C ILE A 115 -0.02 1.71 -4.73
N MET A 116 -1.14 2.13 -4.16
CA MET A 116 -1.13 2.95 -2.94
C MET A 116 -1.82 2.24 -1.79
N SER A 117 -1.20 2.30 -0.62
CA SER A 117 -1.75 1.83 0.64
C SER A 117 -1.47 2.85 1.74
N GLY A 118 -2.35 2.99 2.74
CA GLY A 118 -2.16 4.01 3.78
C GLY A 118 -3.01 3.83 5.02
N LEU A 119 -2.49 4.31 6.14
CA LEU A 119 -3.10 4.28 7.46
C LEU A 119 -3.20 5.69 8.08
N THR A 120 -4.43 6.16 8.32
CA THR A 120 -5.70 5.42 8.08
C THR A 120 -6.21 5.63 6.66
N THR A 121 -7.02 4.70 6.18
CA THR A 121 -7.55 4.72 4.82
C THR A 121 -8.21 6.06 4.46
N ASP A 122 -9.09 6.54 5.33
CA ASP A 122 -9.90 7.74 5.12
C ASP A 122 -9.10 9.05 5.15
N VAL A 123 -7.93 9.06 5.81
CA VAL A 123 -7.09 10.26 6.02
C VAL A 123 -5.79 10.18 5.21
N CYS A 124 -5.07 9.05 5.28
CA CYS A 124 -3.73 8.95 4.73
C CYS A 124 -3.66 8.25 3.36
N LEU A 125 -4.71 7.49 2.96
CA LEU A 125 -4.79 6.91 1.61
C LEU A 125 -5.65 7.73 0.65
N VAL A 126 -6.90 8.02 1.03
CA VAL A 126 -7.88 8.64 0.11
C VAL A 126 -7.42 9.99 -0.43
N PRO A 127 -7.02 10.99 0.40
CA PRO A 127 -6.60 12.30 -0.12
C PRO A 127 -5.41 12.23 -1.09
N PRO A 128 -4.28 11.58 -0.77
CA PRO A 128 -3.16 11.53 -1.70
C PRO A 128 -3.46 10.70 -2.95
N ALA A 129 -4.28 9.66 -2.86
CA ALA A 129 -4.72 8.89 -4.03
C ALA A 129 -5.55 9.74 -5.00
N LEU A 130 -6.48 10.55 -4.47
CA LEU A 130 -7.27 11.49 -5.27
C LEU A 130 -6.39 12.57 -5.90
N SER A 131 -5.45 13.13 -5.15
CA SER A 131 -4.51 14.14 -5.67
C SER A 131 -3.61 13.57 -6.77
N ALA A 132 -3.08 12.36 -6.58
CA ALA A 132 -2.31 11.65 -7.61
C ALA A 132 -3.14 11.44 -8.89
N LYS A 133 -4.40 11.02 -8.74
CA LYS A 133 -5.32 10.82 -9.86
C LYS A 133 -5.59 12.13 -10.62
N GLN A 134 -5.78 13.24 -9.91
CA GLN A 134 -5.96 14.57 -10.51
C GLN A 134 -4.71 15.03 -11.27
N GLU A 135 -3.52 14.64 -10.83
CA GLU A 135 -2.26 14.93 -11.53
C GLU A 135 -2.01 14.02 -12.75
N GLY A 136 -2.90 13.06 -13.01
CA GLY A 136 -2.84 12.19 -14.18
C GLY A 136 -2.11 10.85 -13.95
N PHE A 137 -1.92 10.45 -12.69
CA PHE A 137 -1.51 9.09 -12.37
C PHE A 137 -2.69 8.13 -12.45
N GLU A 138 -2.42 6.89 -12.83
CA GLU A 138 -3.35 5.80 -12.63
C GLU A 138 -3.08 5.16 -11.26
N VAL A 139 -4.14 4.96 -10.48
CA VAL A 139 -4.01 4.54 -9.08
C VAL A 139 -4.84 3.29 -8.81
N ILE A 140 -4.23 2.32 -8.14
CA ILE A 140 -4.90 1.21 -7.46
C ILE A 140 -4.74 1.43 -5.95
N ALA A 141 -5.85 1.39 -5.21
CA ALA A 141 -5.88 1.49 -3.76
C ALA A 141 -5.95 0.10 -3.12
N MET A 142 -5.01 -0.19 -2.21
CA MET A 142 -4.91 -1.47 -1.51
C MET A 142 -5.67 -1.38 -0.19
N PHE A 143 -6.74 -2.14 -0.04
CA PHE A 143 -7.59 -2.07 1.15
C PHE A 143 -7.26 -3.09 2.22
N ASP A 144 -6.70 -4.23 1.87
CA ASP A 144 -6.29 -5.24 2.86
C ASP A 144 -5.01 -4.87 3.62
N SER A 145 -4.19 -3.98 3.03
CA SER A 145 -3.01 -3.38 3.67
C SER A 145 -3.27 -1.95 4.18
N SER A 146 -4.52 -1.50 4.19
CA SER A 146 -5.00 -0.23 4.74
C SER A 146 -6.09 -0.49 5.76
N GLY A 147 -6.39 0.47 6.63
CA GLY A 147 -7.45 0.33 7.62
C GLY A 147 -8.00 1.71 8.03
N ALA A 148 -9.32 1.83 8.09
CA ALA A 148 -10.02 3.08 8.40
C ALA A 148 -10.33 3.22 9.91
N CYS A 149 -10.57 4.45 10.36
CA CYS A 149 -10.90 4.72 11.76
C CYS A 149 -12.21 4.03 12.20
N THR A 150 -13.15 3.84 11.28
CA THR A 150 -14.44 3.20 11.52
C THR A 150 -14.92 2.46 10.28
N ILE A 151 -15.86 1.52 10.44
CA ILE A 151 -16.53 0.85 9.31
C ILE A 151 -17.15 1.88 8.35
N GLN A 152 -17.83 2.90 8.87
CA GLN A 152 -18.43 3.96 8.06
C GLN A 152 -17.37 4.74 7.26
N ALA A 153 -16.20 5.01 7.86
CA ALA A 153 -15.09 5.68 7.18
C ALA A 153 -14.52 4.81 6.04
N ALA A 154 -14.44 3.49 6.24
CA ALA A 154 -14.03 2.55 5.20
C ALA A 154 -15.01 2.55 4.01
N GLU A 155 -16.32 2.48 4.28
CA GLU A 155 -17.36 2.53 3.25
C GLU A 155 -17.33 3.85 2.46
N ASN A 156 -17.23 4.98 3.15
CA ASN A 156 -17.12 6.29 2.52
C ASN A 156 -15.84 6.40 1.66
N SER A 157 -14.74 5.83 2.13
CA SER A 157 -13.48 5.79 1.40
C SER A 157 -13.59 4.99 0.10
N ARG A 158 -14.22 3.81 0.15
CA ARG A 158 -14.51 2.99 -1.04
C ARG A 158 -15.35 3.77 -2.05
N TYR A 159 -16.42 4.41 -1.57
CA TYR A 159 -17.27 5.20 -2.43
C TYR A 159 -16.52 6.34 -3.13
N ARG A 160 -15.73 7.12 -2.38
CA ARG A 160 -14.96 8.25 -2.91
C ARG A 160 -13.92 7.81 -3.95
N LEU A 161 -13.19 6.73 -3.68
CA LEU A 161 -12.19 6.20 -4.60
C LEU A 161 -12.84 5.69 -5.89
N ASN A 162 -13.93 4.92 -5.77
CA ASN A 162 -14.66 4.40 -6.93
C ASN A 162 -15.24 5.54 -7.79
N GLN A 163 -15.78 6.60 -7.18
CA GLN A 163 -16.27 7.78 -7.91
C GLN A 163 -15.16 8.49 -8.70
N ALA A 164 -13.93 8.45 -8.20
CA ALA A 164 -12.76 9.01 -8.89
C ALA A 164 -12.16 8.06 -9.93
N GLY A 165 -12.75 6.86 -10.15
CA GLY A 165 -12.21 5.86 -11.06
C GLY A 165 -10.95 5.17 -10.55
N ILE A 166 -10.73 5.15 -9.22
CA ILE A 166 -9.63 4.43 -8.57
C ILE A 166 -10.12 3.03 -8.22
N GLU A 167 -9.46 2.02 -8.74
CA GLU A 167 -9.78 0.63 -8.45
C GLU A 167 -9.28 0.22 -7.05
N ILE A 168 -10.06 -0.61 -6.36
CA ILE A 168 -9.74 -1.12 -5.02
C ILE A 168 -9.42 -2.61 -5.13
N TRP A 169 -8.24 -2.97 -4.68
CA TRP A 169 -7.72 -4.32 -4.80
C TRP A 169 -7.26 -4.88 -3.44
N GLY A 170 -7.13 -6.20 -3.38
CA GLY A 170 -6.43 -6.91 -2.32
C GLY A 170 -5.06 -7.40 -2.80
N THR A 171 -4.14 -7.60 -1.89
CA THR A 171 -2.74 -7.95 -2.14
C THR A 171 -2.59 -9.24 -2.97
N PRO A 172 -3.29 -10.37 -2.69
CA PRO A 172 -3.17 -11.56 -3.52
C PRO A 172 -3.60 -11.33 -4.97
N SER A 173 -4.71 -10.63 -5.18
CA SER A 173 -5.23 -10.31 -6.52
C SER A 173 -4.24 -9.45 -7.30
N LEU A 174 -3.68 -8.41 -6.66
CA LEU A 174 -2.74 -7.51 -7.31
C LEU A 174 -1.44 -8.24 -7.67
N ILE A 175 -0.83 -8.94 -6.72
CA ILE A 175 0.44 -9.63 -6.95
C ILE A 175 0.31 -10.68 -8.07
N THR A 176 -0.77 -11.46 -8.06
CA THR A 176 -1.02 -12.46 -9.12
C THR A 176 -1.30 -11.83 -10.48
N HIS A 177 -1.99 -10.67 -10.50
CA HIS A 177 -2.18 -9.89 -11.73
C HIS A 177 -0.84 -9.37 -12.28
N LEU A 178 0.00 -8.76 -11.44
CA LEU A 178 1.33 -8.27 -11.85
C LEU A 178 2.24 -9.40 -12.30
N LEU A 179 2.15 -10.56 -11.67
CA LEU A 179 2.90 -11.75 -12.04
C LEU A 179 2.44 -12.31 -13.39
N GLY A 180 1.13 -12.37 -13.63
CA GLY A 180 0.50 -12.85 -14.86
C GLY A 180 0.74 -14.32 -15.18
N ASN A 181 1.89 -14.85 -14.84
CA ASN A 181 2.29 -16.25 -15.07
C ASN A 181 3.34 -16.68 -14.04
N TYR A 182 3.17 -17.85 -13.45
CA TYR A 182 4.15 -18.41 -12.48
C TYR A 182 5.54 -18.73 -13.09
N LYS A 183 5.70 -18.66 -14.41
CA LYS A 183 7.02 -18.70 -15.09
C LYS A 183 7.66 -17.31 -15.25
N ASN A 184 7.00 -16.24 -14.77
CA ASN A 184 7.53 -14.88 -14.76
C ASN A 184 8.82 -14.83 -13.91
N PRO A 185 9.86 -14.07 -14.28
CA PRO A 185 11.05 -13.86 -13.44
C PRO A 185 10.74 -13.39 -12.02
N ALA A 186 9.65 -12.64 -11.82
CA ALA A 186 9.19 -12.18 -10.51
C ALA A 186 8.52 -13.27 -9.64
N SER A 187 8.38 -14.51 -10.14
CA SER A 187 7.73 -15.60 -9.38
C SER A 187 8.47 -15.93 -8.08
N GLY A 188 9.81 -15.82 -8.07
CA GLY A 188 10.60 -16.00 -6.86
C GLY A 188 10.20 -15.01 -5.76
N ALA A 189 9.99 -13.74 -6.11
CA ALA A 189 9.54 -12.71 -5.18
C ALA A 189 8.10 -12.97 -4.65
N PHE A 190 7.23 -13.50 -5.50
CA PHE A 190 5.88 -13.92 -5.10
C PHE A 190 5.93 -15.03 -4.05
N PHE A 191 6.65 -16.11 -4.33
CA PHE A 191 6.74 -17.24 -3.39
C PHE A 191 7.42 -16.85 -2.08
N ASP A 192 8.50 -16.05 -2.14
CA ASP A 192 9.20 -15.54 -0.95
C ASP A 192 8.29 -14.68 -0.08
N ALA A 193 7.50 -13.77 -0.69
CA ALA A 193 6.56 -12.92 0.04
C ALA A 193 5.48 -13.74 0.77
N PHE A 194 4.91 -14.73 0.10
CA PHE A 194 3.85 -15.58 0.67
C PHE A 194 4.36 -16.54 1.73
N ASP A 195 5.58 -17.08 1.57
CA ASP A 195 6.20 -17.95 2.54
C ASP A 195 6.63 -17.21 3.81
N LYS A 196 7.41 -16.12 3.65
CA LYS A 196 7.94 -15.36 4.78
C LYS A 196 6.86 -14.66 5.62
N GLU A 197 5.76 -14.27 5.00
CA GLU A 197 4.64 -13.67 5.73
C GLU A 197 3.62 -14.71 6.22
N GLY A 198 3.90 -15.99 6.08
CA GLY A 198 3.06 -17.08 6.59
C GLY A 198 1.69 -17.17 5.93
N ILE A 199 1.56 -16.71 4.68
CA ILE A 199 0.27 -16.64 3.98
C ILE A 199 -0.21 -18.03 3.57
N TYR A 200 0.68 -18.93 3.12
CA TYR A 200 0.30 -20.30 2.75
C TYR A 200 -0.38 -21.09 3.88
N PRO A 201 0.14 -21.08 5.13
CA PRO A 201 -0.56 -21.69 6.25
C PRO A 201 -1.94 -21.08 6.53
N LEU A 202 -2.12 -19.78 6.31
CA LEU A 202 -3.41 -19.12 6.48
C LEU A 202 -4.42 -19.59 5.43
N LEU A 203 -4.03 -19.70 4.17
CA LEU A 203 -4.87 -20.19 3.08
C LEU A 203 -5.29 -21.66 3.32
N GLY A 204 -4.36 -22.50 3.83
CA GLY A 204 -4.64 -23.91 4.12
C GLY A 204 -5.58 -24.15 5.30
N LYS A 205 -5.72 -23.20 6.21
CA LYS A 205 -6.61 -23.31 7.39
C LYS A 205 -8.05 -22.85 7.15
N GLY A 206 -8.37 -22.32 5.97
CA GLY A 206 -9.70 -21.79 5.65
C GLY A 206 -10.12 -20.57 6.49
N ASN A 207 -9.19 -20.00 7.26
CA ASN A 207 -9.42 -18.89 8.21
C ASN A 207 -9.00 -17.52 7.67
N VAL A 208 -8.96 -17.37 6.37
CA VAL A 208 -8.82 -16.04 5.75
C VAL A 208 -10.21 -15.42 5.74
N ARG A 209 -10.47 -14.51 6.67
CA ARG A 209 -11.72 -13.73 6.74
C ARG A 209 -11.69 -12.58 5.75
#